data_d4fc9aeedc8b511cfcb4fb43d3f32bb1
#
_entry.id   d4fc9aeedc8b511cfcb4fb43d3f32bb1
#
_cell.length_a   1.000
_cell.length_b   1.000
_cell.length_c   1.000
_cell.angle_alpha   90.00
_cell.angle_beta   90.00
_cell.angle_gamma   90.00
#
_symmetry.space_group_name_H-M   'P 1'
#
loop_
_entity.id
_entity.type
_entity.pdbx_description
1 polymer ?
#
loop_
_entity_poly.entity_id
_entity_poly.type
_entity_poly.pdbx_seq_one_letter_code
_entity_poly.pdbx_strand_id
1 'polypeptide(L)'
;MFKKHACYLSMCLLMAPLVATAEDLLSNPPSPLPSIMAQLSTTCPGLAGQLDAPTQLRLQVFYQQQKEALVWSARGRLAALQAQLRLLADDGLDPARYPLPQDTAGGNTLCSDIEISRQYLQALQDLHSGRLQQARFEPLWQAQPPTRDVDTELLTLAATGLQDMALAFDQARPNVELYRSLRRAYAARRQEPLAHWPAIGGGPLLRPGMEDARVPALAQRLLAEGYLESPPAGPEKTYGEELSHAVEHFQRSHSLQADGVIGPGTLTELNISPALRREQLRINLERFRWLAPDLAPEGVLVNVAAAQLSVYHDGAPVWQTRLQVGRADRQTPLLKSRVTRLTLNPTWTVPPTIMREDKLPAIRQNPTYLSQQNLQILDSEGHPLAAEAIDWERPGNIMLRQDAGPRNPLGKIVLRFPNPFSVYLHDTPSQPLFAKGPRAFSSGCVRVEQPLHLRDLLLTAAERTRTDELLASGTTHEYRLAVPVPILLGYWTVQVDSSGALLYAPDIYGHDPLLLKALGGATSTLSTVRAD
;
A
#
# COMPACT_ATOMS: atom_id res chain seq x y z
N MET A 1 -35.01 49.97 63.75
CA MET A 1 -36.16 50.86 63.60
C MET A 1 -37.17 50.15 62.70
N PHE A 2 -38.20 49.60 63.27
CA PHE A 2 -39.62 49.99 63.24
C PHE A 2 -40.13 50.23 61.81
N LYS A 3 -41.15 49.62 61.23
CA LYS A 3 -42.49 49.16 61.64
C LYS A 3 -43.11 48.44 60.42
N LYS A 4 -43.78 47.35 60.53
CA LYS A 4 -45.21 47.06 60.82
C LYS A 4 -46.14 47.04 59.62
N HIS A 5 -46.74 45.86 59.42
CA HIS A 5 -48.15 45.50 59.16
C HIS A 5 -48.81 45.89 57.82
N ALA A 6 -49.35 44.88 57.09
CA ALA A 6 -50.79 44.56 57.17
C ALA A 6 -51.15 43.31 56.34
N CYS A 7 -51.99 42.51 56.98
CA CYS A 7 -52.69 41.35 56.43
C CYS A 7 -53.79 41.78 55.44
N TYR A 8 -53.95 41.04 54.32
CA TYR A 8 -55.28 40.85 53.68
C TYR A 8 -55.44 39.38 53.27
N LEU A 9 -56.43 38.76 53.83
CA LEU A 9 -57.01 37.46 53.42
C LEU A 9 -57.71 37.65 52.09
N SER A 10 -57.45 36.71 51.14
CA SER A 10 -58.39 36.47 50.06
C SER A 10 -58.32 35.04 49.64
N MET A 11 -59.47 34.49 49.51
CA MET A 11 -59.97 33.13 49.37
C MET A 11 -59.40 32.43 48.09
N CYS A 12 -58.65 31.36 48.29
CA CYS A 12 -58.24 30.47 47.21
C CYS A 12 -59.28 29.42 46.87
N LEU A 13 -59.79 29.44 45.64
CA LEU A 13 -60.46 28.30 45.02
C LEU A 13 -59.42 27.22 44.79
N LEU A 14 -59.64 26.02 45.34
CA LEU A 14 -58.91 24.82 45.08
C LEU A 14 -59.28 24.32 43.66
N MET A 15 -58.32 24.46 42.69
CA MET A 15 -58.25 23.58 41.54
C MET A 15 -57.17 22.55 41.83
N ALA A 16 -57.54 21.29 42.02
CA ALA A 16 -56.62 20.17 42.11
C ALA A 16 -56.03 19.87 40.71
N PRO A 17 -54.71 19.81 40.55
CA PRO A 17 -54.14 19.22 39.36
C PRO A 17 -54.31 17.69 39.47
N LEU A 18 -54.85 17.04 38.46
CA LEU A 18 -54.74 15.58 38.26
C LEU A 18 -53.24 15.26 38.16
N VAL A 19 -52.66 14.83 39.24
CA VAL A 19 -51.34 14.17 39.24
C VAL A 19 -51.62 12.74 38.82
N ALA A 20 -51.35 12.43 37.54
CA ALA A 20 -51.25 11.03 37.11
C ALA A 20 -50.15 10.40 37.96
N THR A 21 -50.47 9.41 38.73
CA THR A 21 -49.56 8.68 39.61
C THR A 21 -48.53 7.90 38.75
N ALA A 22 -47.29 7.85 39.19
CA ALA A 22 -46.20 7.15 38.54
C ALA A 22 -46.42 5.63 38.33
N GLU A 23 -47.51 5.09 38.84
CA GLU A 23 -47.91 3.71 38.69
C GLU A 23 -48.63 3.41 37.34
N ASP A 24 -49.23 4.41 36.67
CA ASP A 24 -49.84 4.22 35.34
C ASP A 24 -48.82 4.20 34.18
N LEU A 25 -47.58 4.61 34.44
CA LEU A 25 -46.48 4.55 33.44
C LEU A 25 -45.70 3.23 33.46
N LEU A 26 -45.94 2.33 34.42
CA LEU A 26 -45.25 1.06 34.57
C LEU A 26 -46.02 -0.15 34.00
N SER A 27 -47.26 0.02 33.57
CA SER A 27 -48.12 -1.09 33.17
C SER A 27 -48.12 -1.43 31.66
N ASN A 28 -47.50 -0.60 30.78
CA ASN A 28 -47.26 -0.96 29.39
C ASN A 28 -46.06 -0.13 28.90
N PRO A 29 -44.84 -0.69 28.87
CA PRO A 29 -43.79 -0.07 28.07
C PRO A 29 -44.29 -0.06 26.62
N PRO A 30 -44.16 1.08 25.89
CA PRO A 30 -44.52 1.09 24.49
C PRO A 30 -43.80 -0.08 23.82
N SER A 31 -44.54 -0.95 23.14
CA SER A 31 -43.94 -2.04 22.36
C SER A 31 -42.83 -1.44 21.52
N PRO A 32 -41.59 -1.97 21.58
CA PRO A 32 -40.52 -1.44 20.79
C PRO A 32 -40.97 -1.40 19.33
N LEU A 33 -40.85 -0.25 18.67
CA LEU A 33 -41.17 -0.13 17.24
C LEU A 33 -40.48 -1.30 16.51
N PRO A 34 -41.21 -2.07 15.68
CA PRO A 34 -40.57 -3.16 14.98
C PRO A 34 -39.40 -2.60 14.15
N SER A 35 -38.21 -3.16 14.34
CA SER A 35 -37.04 -2.66 13.64
C SER A 35 -37.30 -2.71 12.14
N ILE A 36 -36.78 -1.71 11.42
CA ILE A 36 -36.83 -1.65 9.93
C ILE A 36 -36.33 -2.99 9.35
N MET A 37 -35.27 -3.54 9.93
CA MET A 37 -34.70 -4.81 9.49
C MET A 37 -35.61 -6.04 9.81
N ALA A 38 -36.42 -5.99 10.86
CA ALA A 38 -37.39 -7.05 11.14
C ALA A 38 -38.50 -7.13 10.07
N GLN A 39 -38.80 -6.01 9.42
CA GLN A 39 -39.80 -5.94 8.34
C GLN A 39 -39.22 -6.33 6.97
N LEU A 40 -37.88 -6.40 6.84
CA LEU A 40 -37.19 -6.63 5.56
C LEU A 40 -37.65 -7.91 4.85
N SER A 41 -37.67 -9.05 5.56
CA SER A 41 -38.02 -10.34 4.96
C SER A 41 -39.48 -10.46 4.55
N THR A 42 -40.39 -9.75 5.23
CA THR A 42 -41.81 -9.76 4.93
C THR A 42 -42.22 -8.74 3.88
N THR A 43 -41.61 -7.54 3.93
CA THR A 43 -41.96 -6.42 3.04
C THR A 43 -41.13 -6.40 1.76
N CYS A 44 -39.83 -6.81 1.86
CA CYS A 44 -38.87 -6.74 0.77
C CYS A 44 -38.16 -8.10 0.55
N PRO A 45 -38.85 -9.22 0.31
CA PRO A 45 -38.22 -10.54 0.27
C PRO A 45 -37.14 -10.68 -0.82
N GLY A 46 -37.32 -10.01 -1.95
CA GLY A 46 -36.30 -9.98 -3.03
C GLY A 46 -34.99 -9.32 -2.61
N LEU A 47 -35.07 -8.23 -1.84
CA LEU A 47 -33.89 -7.56 -1.30
C LEU A 47 -33.27 -8.38 -0.16
N ALA A 48 -34.09 -8.91 0.74
CA ALA A 48 -33.62 -9.73 1.86
C ALA A 48 -32.76 -10.92 1.40
N GLY A 49 -33.12 -11.58 0.32
CA GLY A 49 -32.38 -12.70 -0.26
C GLY A 49 -31.05 -12.33 -0.93
N GLN A 50 -30.81 -11.05 -1.17
CA GLN A 50 -29.56 -10.54 -1.77
C GLN A 50 -28.54 -10.03 -0.74
N LEU A 51 -28.93 -9.86 0.53
CA LEU A 51 -28.08 -9.34 1.57
C LEU A 51 -27.34 -10.46 2.30
N ASP A 52 -26.02 -10.38 2.35
CA ASP A 52 -25.22 -11.23 3.23
C ASP A 52 -25.33 -10.77 4.71
N ALA A 53 -24.97 -11.65 5.64
CA ALA A 53 -25.09 -11.38 7.06
C ALA A 53 -24.29 -10.13 7.53
N PRO A 54 -23.06 -9.87 7.07
CA PRO A 54 -22.36 -8.63 7.41
C PRO A 54 -23.06 -7.36 6.93
N THR A 55 -23.65 -7.39 5.74
CA THR A 55 -24.40 -6.25 5.20
C THR A 55 -25.69 -6.01 5.98
N GLN A 56 -26.40 -7.10 6.32
CA GLN A 56 -27.60 -6.99 7.17
C GLN A 56 -27.27 -6.38 8.54
N LEU A 57 -26.20 -6.82 9.18
CA LEU A 57 -25.77 -6.27 10.48
C LEU A 57 -25.44 -4.78 10.38
N ARG A 58 -24.69 -4.36 9.36
CA ARG A 58 -24.37 -2.94 9.15
C ARG A 58 -25.62 -2.09 8.92
N LEU A 59 -26.55 -2.54 8.10
CA LEU A 59 -27.83 -1.86 7.90
C LEU A 59 -28.63 -1.76 9.21
N GLN A 60 -28.68 -2.84 9.99
CA GLN A 60 -29.35 -2.84 11.29
C GLN A 60 -28.77 -1.78 12.22
N VAL A 61 -27.45 -1.76 12.42
CA VAL A 61 -26.80 -0.76 13.28
C VAL A 61 -27.00 0.65 12.73
N PHE A 62 -26.90 0.85 11.43
CA PHE A 62 -27.15 2.14 10.80
C PHE A 62 -28.57 2.67 11.09
N TYR A 63 -29.62 1.86 10.89
CA TYR A 63 -30.99 2.26 11.17
C TYR A 63 -31.28 2.45 12.66
N GLN A 64 -30.67 1.65 13.54
CA GLN A 64 -30.73 1.86 14.99
C GLN A 64 -30.20 3.25 15.39
N GLN A 65 -29.06 3.66 14.81
CA GLN A 65 -28.51 5.02 15.00
C GLN A 65 -29.44 6.12 14.45
N GLN A 66 -30.27 5.81 13.45
CA GLN A 66 -31.27 6.71 12.89
C GLN A 66 -32.66 6.58 13.57
N LYS A 67 -32.75 5.92 14.74
CA LYS A 67 -34.00 5.71 15.51
C LYS A 67 -35.08 5.02 14.70
N GLU A 68 -34.70 4.05 13.88
CA GLU A 68 -35.57 3.26 12.99
C GLU A 68 -36.40 4.13 12.01
N ALA A 69 -35.88 5.29 11.61
CA ALA A 69 -36.56 6.18 10.66
C ALA A 69 -36.04 5.96 9.23
N LEU A 70 -36.92 6.13 8.23
CA LEU A 70 -36.52 6.23 6.83
C LEU A 70 -35.68 7.48 6.61
N VAL A 71 -34.50 7.31 5.98
CA VAL A 71 -33.50 8.38 5.95
C VAL A 71 -33.45 9.14 4.63
N TRP A 72 -33.95 8.57 3.54
CA TRP A 72 -33.82 9.16 2.19
C TRP A 72 -35.00 10.04 1.77
N SER A 73 -36.03 10.18 2.60
CA SER A 73 -37.15 11.08 2.36
C SER A 73 -36.82 12.58 2.49
N ALA A 74 -35.71 12.91 3.15
CA ALA A 74 -35.29 14.30 3.33
C ALA A 74 -34.90 14.95 2.00
N ARG A 75 -35.47 16.14 1.75
CA ARG A 75 -35.30 16.87 0.48
C ARG A 75 -33.82 17.06 0.13
N GLY A 76 -33.44 16.69 -1.10
CA GLY A 76 -32.09 16.89 -1.61
C GLY A 76 -31.06 15.84 -1.21
N ARG A 77 -31.32 15.00 -0.19
CA ARG A 77 -30.36 13.99 0.30
C ARG A 77 -29.99 12.97 -0.76
N LEU A 78 -31.00 12.44 -1.48
CA LEU A 78 -30.75 11.52 -2.58
C LEU A 78 -29.93 12.13 -3.71
N ALA A 79 -30.23 13.38 -4.09
CA ALA A 79 -29.46 14.10 -5.11
C ALA A 79 -28.00 14.35 -4.67
N ALA A 80 -27.78 14.65 -3.39
CA ALA A 80 -26.44 14.77 -2.82
C ALA A 80 -25.68 13.44 -2.89
N LEU A 81 -26.32 12.32 -2.54
CA LEU A 81 -25.71 10.99 -2.69
C LEU A 81 -25.37 10.70 -4.15
N GLN A 82 -26.30 10.93 -5.08
CA GLN A 82 -26.06 10.72 -6.52
C GLN A 82 -24.86 11.53 -7.03
N ALA A 83 -24.68 12.75 -6.54
CA ALA A 83 -23.54 13.59 -6.90
C ALA A 83 -22.22 12.95 -6.40
N GLN A 84 -22.18 12.47 -5.15
CA GLN A 84 -20.99 11.83 -4.57
C GLN A 84 -20.67 10.49 -5.25
N LEU A 85 -21.68 9.67 -5.57
CA LEU A 85 -21.46 8.40 -6.28
C LEU A 85 -20.82 8.63 -7.66
N ARG A 86 -21.19 9.70 -8.38
CA ARG A 86 -20.54 10.05 -9.66
C ARG A 86 -19.06 10.41 -9.49
N LEU A 87 -18.72 11.09 -8.39
CA LEU A 87 -17.34 11.48 -8.09
C LEU A 87 -16.43 10.30 -7.73
N LEU A 88 -17.00 9.13 -7.37
CA LEU A 88 -16.22 7.91 -7.14
C LEU A 88 -15.41 7.47 -8.36
N ALA A 89 -15.82 7.88 -9.57
CA ALA A 89 -15.04 7.64 -10.77
C ALA A 89 -13.62 8.22 -10.69
N ASP A 90 -13.42 9.34 -9.98
CA ASP A 90 -12.11 9.95 -9.76
C ASP A 90 -11.26 9.18 -8.73
N ASP A 91 -11.92 8.38 -7.93
CA ASP A 91 -11.31 7.45 -6.98
C ASP A 91 -11.03 6.06 -7.61
N GLY A 92 -11.26 5.89 -8.91
CA GLY A 92 -11.08 4.61 -9.62
C GLY A 92 -12.16 3.58 -9.31
N LEU A 93 -13.25 4.00 -8.68
CA LEU A 93 -14.44 3.18 -8.42
C LEU A 93 -15.50 3.44 -9.50
N ASP A 94 -16.09 2.38 -10.05
CA ASP A 94 -17.11 2.49 -11.09
C ASP A 94 -18.46 2.88 -10.48
N PRO A 95 -19.01 4.07 -10.79
CA PRO A 95 -20.32 4.51 -10.29
C PRO A 95 -21.48 3.57 -10.63
N ALA A 96 -21.40 2.82 -11.74
CA ALA A 96 -22.43 1.89 -12.16
C ALA A 96 -22.61 0.70 -11.18
N ARG A 97 -21.66 0.50 -10.28
CA ARG A 97 -21.74 -0.53 -9.23
C ARG A 97 -22.62 -0.16 -8.05
N TYR A 98 -23.04 1.10 -7.96
CA TYR A 98 -23.87 1.63 -6.89
C TYR A 98 -25.22 2.09 -7.47
N PRO A 99 -26.00 1.17 -8.06
CA PRO A 99 -27.27 1.53 -8.69
C PRO A 99 -28.29 1.98 -7.65
N LEU A 100 -28.90 3.12 -7.89
CA LEU A 100 -29.99 3.62 -7.06
C LEU A 100 -31.33 3.29 -7.72
N PRO A 101 -32.39 2.98 -6.93
CA PRO A 101 -33.71 2.76 -7.46
C PRO A 101 -34.18 3.96 -8.33
N GLN A 102 -34.72 3.65 -9.50
CA GLN A 102 -35.16 4.69 -10.46
C GLN A 102 -36.53 5.29 -10.10
N ASP A 103 -37.34 4.55 -9.36
CA ASP A 103 -38.72 4.91 -9.08
C ASP A 103 -38.88 5.47 -7.67
N THR A 104 -38.67 6.80 -7.55
CA THR A 104 -38.92 7.56 -6.31
C THR A 104 -40.20 8.41 -6.42
N ALA A 105 -40.95 8.31 -7.54
CA ALA A 105 -42.11 9.16 -7.82
C ALA A 105 -43.35 8.81 -6.99
N GLY A 106 -43.39 7.64 -6.33
CA GLY A 106 -44.50 7.16 -5.51
C GLY A 106 -44.30 7.25 -3.99
N GLY A 107 -43.27 7.92 -3.50
CA GLY A 107 -42.88 7.93 -2.09
C GLY A 107 -41.83 6.85 -1.78
N ASN A 108 -40.83 7.19 -0.95
CA ASN A 108 -39.80 6.25 -0.53
C ASN A 108 -40.43 5.06 0.20
N THR A 109 -40.52 3.93 -0.47
CA THR A 109 -40.92 2.67 0.18
C THR A 109 -39.79 2.20 1.08
N LEU A 110 -40.08 1.42 2.08
CA LEU A 110 -39.09 0.77 2.96
C LEU A 110 -37.98 0.09 2.14
N CYS A 111 -38.34 -0.62 1.08
CA CYS A 111 -37.41 -1.36 0.23
C CYS A 111 -36.44 -0.43 -0.49
N SER A 112 -36.93 0.71 -1.01
CA SER A 112 -36.08 1.71 -1.68
C SER A 112 -35.12 2.38 -0.69
N ASP A 113 -35.59 2.72 0.51
CA ASP A 113 -34.76 3.35 1.55
C ASP A 113 -33.63 2.43 2.00
N ILE A 114 -33.93 1.13 2.23
CA ILE A 114 -32.92 0.13 2.58
C ILE A 114 -31.92 -0.09 1.43
N GLU A 115 -32.38 -0.17 0.18
CA GLU A 115 -31.49 -0.35 -0.97
C GLU A 115 -30.56 0.86 -1.16
N ILE A 116 -31.07 2.08 -1.04
CA ILE A 116 -30.24 3.29 -1.09
C ILE A 116 -29.21 3.30 0.04
N SER A 117 -29.63 2.92 1.27
CA SER A 117 -28.73 2.81 2.42
C SER A 117 -27.63 1.77 2.17
N ARG A 118 -27.97 0.63 1.58
CA ARG A 118 -27.00 -0.39 1.20
C ARG A 118 -25.95 0.17 0.24
N GLN A 119 -26.38 0.87 -0.82
CA GLN A 119 -25.45 1.46 -1.78
C GLN A 119 -24.58 2.56 -1.15
N TYR A 120 -25.15 3.36 -0.27
CA TYR A 120 -24.43 4.39 0.47
C TYR A 120 -23.33 3.82 1.36
N LEU A 121 -23.68 2.84 2.20
CA LEU A 121 -22.72 2.16 3.08
C LEU A 121 -21.64 1.43 2.30
N GLN A 122 -22.01 0.75 1.19
CA GLN A 122 -21.05 0.08 0.33
C GLN A 122 -20.07 1.06 -0.32
N ALA A 123 -20.58 2.19 -0.82
CA ALA A 123 -19.74 3.22 -1.43
C ALA A 123 -18.73 3.82 -0.44
N LEU A 124 -19.17 4.12 0.79
CA LEU A 124 -18.28 4.60 1.85
C LEU A 124 -17.24 3.53 2.23
N GLN A 125 -17.64 2.27 2.35
CA GLN A 125 -16.74 1.16 2.66
C GLN A 125 -15.68 0.97 1.57
N ASP A 126 -16.11 0.91 0.29
CA ASP A 126 -15.19 0.73 -0.83
C ASP A 126 -14.20 1.88 -0.94
N LEU A 127 -14.64 3.09 -0.60
CA LEU A 127 -13.80 4.28 -0.58
C LEU A 127 -12.82 4.28 0.60
N HIS A 128 -13.26 3.83 1.77
CA HIS A 128 -12.48 3.85 3.01
C HIS A 128 -11.44 2.72 3.08
N SER A 129 -11.86 1.49 2.77
CA SER A 129 -11.05 0.27 3.00
C SER A 129 -10.66 -0.46 1.72
N GLY A 130 -11.09 0.05 0.55
CA GLY A 130 -10.95 -0.63 -0.72
C GLY A 130 -12.10 -1.59 -1.03
N ARG A 131 -12.32 -1.82 -2.30
CA ARG A 131 -13.35 -2.73 -2.82
C ARG A 131 -12.95 -4.19 -2.69
N LEU A 132 -11.65 -4.46 -2.78
CA LEU A 132 -11.09 -5.79 -2.70
C LEU A 132 -10.53 -6.06 -1.29
N GLN A 133 -10.59 -7.32 -0.86
CA GLN A 133 -10.01 -7.74 0.40
C GLN A 133 -8.49 -7.92 0.23
N GLN A 134 -7.68 -7.03 0.80
CA GLN A 134 -6.22 -7.07 0.71
C GLN A 134 -5.64 -8.46 0.99
N ALA A 135 -6.13 -9.15 2.02
CA ALA A 135 -5.61 -10.45 2.44
C ALA A 135 -5.69 -11.55 1.37
N ARG A 136 -6.54 -11.38 0.34
CA ARG A 136 -6.68 -12.33 -0.78
C ARG A 136 -5.69 -12.06 -1.92
N PHE A 137 -5.16 -10.85 -2.02
CA PHE A 137 -4.33 -10.41 -3.14
C PHE A 137 -2.90 -10.09 -2.71
N GLU A 138 -2.76 -9.30 -1.67
CA GLU A 138 -1.48 -8.82 -1.13
C GLU A 138 -1.54 -8.92 0.40
N PRO A 139 -1.45 -10.13 0.98
CA PRO A 139 -1.55 -10.33 2.42
C PRO A 139 -0.45 -9.55 3.15
N LEU A 140 -0.88 -8.66 4.04
CA LEU A 140 0.00 -7.87 4.89
C LEU A 140 0.13 -8.55 6.25
N TRP A 141 1.32 -9.05 6.58
CA TRP A 141 1.57 -9.55 7.92
C TRP A 141 1.76 -8.40 8.91
N GLN A 142 1.18 -8.52 10.10
CA GLN A 142 1.30 -7.54 11.15
C GLN A 142 1.75 -8.20 12.45
N ALA A 143 2.71 -7.57 13.16
CA ALA A 143 3.20 -8.04 14.46
C ALA A 143 2.13 -7.96 15.56
N GLN A 144 1.18 -7.06 15.41
CA GLN A 144 0.03 -6.88 16.28
C GLN A 144 -1.23 -6.76 15.42
N PRO A 145 -2.33 -7.41 15.81
CA PRO A 145 -3.59 -7.26 15.08
C PRO A 145 -4.03 -5.78 15.08
N PRO A 146 -4.74 -5.34 14.04
CA PRO A 146 -5.28 -3.99 14.00
C PRO A 146 -6.24 -3.76 15.19
N THR A 147 -6.09 -2.61 15.86
CA THR A 147 -6.94 -2.23 16.99
C THR A 147 -8.17 -1.45 16.56
N ARG A 148 -8.27 -1.07 15.28
CA ARG A 148 -9.38 -0.25 14.75
C ARG A 148 -10.59 -1.13 14.49
N ASP A 149 -11.74 -0.68 14.96
CA ASP A 149 -13.04 -1.18 14.55
C ASP A 149 -13.55 -0.38 13.35
N VAL A 150 -13.18 -0.86 12.16
CA VAL A 150 -13.50 -0.21 10.88
C VAL A 150 -15.01 -0.10 10.67
N ASP A 151 -15.79 -1.08 11.12
CA ASP A 151 -17.25 -1.04 10.97
C ASP A 151 -17.87 0.05 11.85
N THR A 152 -17.43 0.22 13.08
CA THR A 152 -17.90 1.30 13.97
C THR A 152 -17.52 2.69 13.45
N GLU A 153 -16.30 2.87 12.95
CA GLU A 153 -15.87 4.14 12.35
C GLU A 153 -16.71 4.48 11.11
N LEU A 154 -16.91 3.51 10.22
CA LEU A 154 -17.70 3.66 9.01
C LEU A 154 -19.16 4.00 9.29
N LEU A 155 -19.79 3.32 10.24
CA LEU A 155 -21.19 3.56 10.60
C LEU A 155 -21.39 4.92 11.26
N THR A 156 -20.43 5.36 12.09
CA THR A 156 -20.45 6.71 12.67
C THR A 156 -20.35 7.77 11.58
N LEU A 157 -19.44 7.57 10.63
CA LEU A 157 -19.29 8.43 9.46
C LEU A 157 -20.56 8.46 8.60
N ALA A 158 -21.16 7.31 8.35
CA ALA A 158 -22.39 7.21 7.56
C ALA A 158 -23.56 7.92 8.25
N ALA A 159 -23.71 7.79 9.57
CA ALA A 159 -24.78 8.42 10.32
C ALA A 159 -24.66 9.96 10.33
N THR A 160 -23.46 10.48 10.55
CA THR A 160 -23.19 11.93 10.53
C THR A 160 -23.27 12.51 9.12
N GLY A 161 -22.86 11.74 8.13
CA GLY A 161 -22.86 12.10 6.71
C GLY A 161 -24.24 12.32 6.10
N LEU A 162 -25.32 11.86 6.74
CA LEU A 162 -26.67 12.18 6.30
C LEU A 162 -27.00 13.68 6.39
N GLN A 163 -26.24 14.45 7.16
CA GLN A 163 -26.35 15.90 7.26
C GLN A 163 -25.45 16.64 6.25
N ASP A 164 -24.25 16.07 5.99
CA ASP A 164 -23.29 16.58 5.00
C ASP A 164 -22.67 15.40 4.23
N MET A 165 -23.30 15.07 3.10
CA MET A 165 -22.90 13.96 2.26
C MET A 165 -21.50 14.15 1.66
N ALA A 166 -21.15 15.39 1.30
CA ALA A 166 -19.85 15.68 0.71
C ALA A 166 -18.72 15.47 1.72
N LEU A 167 -18.91 15.94 2.96
CA LEU A 167 -17.96 15.75 4.06
C LEU A 167 -17.78 14.27 4.39
N ALA A 168 -18.86 13.47 4.42
CA ALA A 168 -18.77 12.04 4.70
C ALA A 168 -17.91 11.31 3.66
N PHE A 169 -18.12 11.59 2.37
CA PHE A 169 -17.32 10.99 1.30
C PHE A 169 -15.87 11.50 1.32
N ASP A 170 -15.65 12.75 1.70
CA ASP A 170 -14.29 13.27 1.85
C ASP A 170 -13.54 12.61 3.02
N GLN A 171 -14.20 12.44 4.16
CA GLN A 171 -13.63 11.76 5.33
C GLN A 171 -13.45 10.26 5.13
N ALA A 172 -14.27 9.62 4.28
CA ALA A 172 -14.08 8.23 3.91
C ALA A 172 -12.83 8.02 3.04
N ARG A 173 -12.38 9.03 2.30
CA ARG A 173 -11.15 8.95 1.50
C ARG A 173 -9.91 8.85 2.39
N PRO A 174 -8.91 8.05 1.99
CA PRO A 174 -7.62 8.02 2.68
C PRO A 174 -7.00 9.41 2.77
N ASN A 175 -6.79 9.90 3.99
CA ASN A 175 -6.19 11.21 4.25
C ASN A 175 -4.66 11.14 4.25
N VAL A 176 -4.07 10.61 3.18
CA VAL A 176 -2.62 10.53 2.98
C VAL A 176 -2.25 11.10 1.61
N GLU A 177 -1.11 11.80 1.53
CA GLU A 177 -0.72 12.48 0.29
C GLU A 177 -0.52 11.51 -0.88
N LEU A 178 -0.02 10.31 -0.63
CA LEU A 178 0.11 9.25 -1.65
C LEU A 178 -1.22 8.95 -2.36
N TYR A 179 -2.32 8.89 -1.62
CA TYR A 179 -3.65 8.69 -2.21
C TYR A 179 -4.15 9.95 -2.91
N ARG A 180 -4.07 11.11 -2.23
CA ARG A 180 -4.62 12.38 -2.75
C ARG A 180 -3.95 12.81 -4.06
N SER A 181 -2.61 12.73 -4.13
CA SER A 181 -1.87 13.06 -5.34
C SER A 181 -2.18 12.10 -6.48
N LEU A 182 -2.22 10.79 -6.20
CA LEU A 182 -2.56 9.79 -7.22
C LEU A 182 -4.00 9.93 -7.71
N ARG A 183 -4.95 10.24 -6.81
CA ARG A 183 -6.35 10.52 -7.18
C ARG A 183 -6.47 11.71 -8.13
N ARG A 184 -5.77 12.83 -7.84
CA ARG A 184 -5.74 13.99 -8.74
C ARG A 184 -5.18 13.62 -10.12
N ALA A 185 -4.06 12.91 -10.15
CA ALA A 185 -3.45 12.45 -11.39
C ALA A 185 -4.36 11.51 -12.18
N TYR A 186 -5.01 10.55 -11.52
CA TYR A 186 -5.96 9.64 -12.15
C TYR A 186 -7.20 10.38 -12.69
N ALA A 187 -7.79 11.30 -11.92
CA ALA A 187 -8.93 12.09 -12.33
C ALA A 187 -8.64 12.92 -13.60
N ALA A 188 -7.46 13.54 -13.68
CA ALA A 188 -7.00 14.25 -14.87
C ALA A 188 -6.86 13.30 -16.07
N ARG A 189 -6.08 12.22 -15.90
CA ARG A 189 -5.82 11.25 -16.98
C ARG A 189 -7.08 10.52 -17.47
N ARG A 190 -8.08 10.35 -16.61
CA ARG A 190 -9.35 9.72 -16.96
C ARG A 190 -10.17 10.55 -17.94
N GLN A 191 -10.04 11.87 -17.91
CA GLN A 191 -10.77 12.82 -18.78
C GLN A 191 -10.06 13.07 -20.11
N GLU A 192 -8.74 12.79 -20.17
CA GLU A 192 -7.96 12.96 -21.40
C GLU A 192 -8.29 11.84 -22.41
N PRO A 193 -8.31 12.14 -23.71
CA PRO A 193 -8.29 11.11 -24.73
C PRO A 193 -7.10 10.18 -24.55
N LEU A 194 -7.28 8.89 -24.85
CA LEU A 194 -6.14 7.98 -24.83
C LEU A 194 -5.17 8.37 -25.93
N ALA A 195 -3.93 8.70 -25.56
CA ALA A 195 -2.87 8.89 -26.52
C ALA A 195 -2.69 7.60 -27.35
N HIS A 196 -2.18 7.75 -28.55
CA HIS A 196 -1.86 6.61 -29.39
C HIS A 196 -0.38 6.67 -29.79
N TRP A 197 0.32 5.59 -29.57
CA TRP A 197 1.67 5.40 -30.08
C TRP A 197 1.85 3.98 -30.63
N PRO A 198 2.71 3.82 -31.66
CA PRO A 198 3.01 2.51 -32.20
C PRO A 198 3.79 1.66 -31.19
N ALA A 199 3.59 0.35 -31.21
CA ALA A 199 4.44 -0.56 -30.47
C ALA A 199 5.85 -0.55 -31.06
N ILE A 200 6.86 -0.52 -30.18
CA ILE A 200 8.27 -0.59 -30.56
C ILE A 200 8.63 -2.07 -30.69
N GLY A 201 9.12 -2.46 -31.88
CA GLY A 201 9.46 -3.85 -32.18
C GLY A 201 10.58 -4.40 -31.28
N GLY A 202 10.60 -5.72 -31.09
CA GLY A 202 11.70 -6.43 -30.44
C GLY A 202 12.98 -6.37 -31.28
N GLY A 203 14.13 -6.68 -30.65
CA GLY A 203 15.43 -6.72 -31.36
C GLY A 203 16.60 -6.75 -30.38
N PRO A 204 17.84 -6.68 -30.87
CA PRO A 204 19.03 -6.58 -30.04
C PRO A 204 19.02 -5.29 -29.19
N LEU A 205 19.92 -5.21 -28.20
CA LEU A 205 20.09 -4.01 -27.39
C LEU A 205 20.33 -2.79 -28.29
N LEU A 206 19.49 -1.75 -28.12
CA LEU A 206 19.68 -0.48 -28.81
C LEU A 206 20.45 0.48 -27.91
N ARG A 207 21.60 0.93 -28.39
CA ARG A 207 22.53 1.80 -27.65
C ARG A 207 22.64 3.18 -28.29
N PRO A 208 22.97 4.23 -27.54
CA PRO A 208 23.27 5.54 -28.10
C PRO A 208 24.33 5.45 -29.23
N GLY A 209 24.10 6.20 -30.30
CA GLY A 209 24.94 6.22 -31.49
C GLY A 209 24.62 5.17 -32.55
N MET A 210 23.73 4.19 -32.26
CA MET A 210 23.34 3.18 -33.26
C MET A 210 22.29 3.70 -34.25
N GLU A 211 22.29 3.14 -35.46
CA GLU A 211 21.19 3.28 -36.41
C GLU A 211 20.27 2.07 -36.31
N ASP A 212 18.95 2.33 -36.15
CA ASP A 212 17.96 1.27 -35.97
C ASP A 212 16.59 1.70 -36.50
N ALA A 213 15.87 0.80 -37.12
CA ALA A 213 14.52 1.04 -37.65
C ALA A 213 13.46 1.32 -36.57
N ARG A 214 13.74 1.02 -35.29
CA ARG A 214 12.86 1.28 -34.16
C ARG A 214 12.91 2.73 -33.67
N VAL A 215 13.93 3.51 -34.04
CA VAL A 215 14.16 4.88 -33.55
C VAL A 215 12.98 5.83 -33.80
N PRO A 216 12.33 5.85 -35.00
CA PRO A 216 11.16 6.72 -35.22
C PRO A 216 9.99 6.40 -34.28
N ALA A 217 9.69 5.13 -34.05
CA ALA A 217 8.65 4.70 -33.12
C ALA A 217 8.98 5.08 -31.66
N LEU A 218 10.25 4.93 -31.27
CA LEU A 218 10.75 5.35 -29.97
C LEU A 218 10.59 6.87 -29.75
N ALA A 219 10.99 7.68 -30.73
CA ALA A 219 10.84 9.13 -30.67
C ALA A 219 9.37 9.56 -30.51
N GLN A 220 8.46 8.97 -31.32
CA GLN A 220 7.02 9.21 -31.20
C GLN A 220 6.48 8.81 -29.82
N ARG A 221 6.94 7.69 -29.27
CA ARG A 221 6.55 7.22 -27.95
C ARG A 221 6.95 8.21 -26.84
N LEU A 222 8.18 8.70 -26.87
CA LEU A 222 8.71 9.63 -25.87
C LEU A 222 8.10 11.03 -26.00
N LEU A 223 7.82 11.49 -27.22
CA LEU A 223 7.06 12.73 -27.46
C LEU A 223 5.64 12.64 -26.90
N ALA A 224 4.94 11.53 -27.12
CA ALA A 224 3.56 11.34 -26.67
C ALA A 224 3.40 11.38 -25.14
N GLU A 225 4.44 11.10 -24.37
CA GLU A 225 4.45 11.18 -22.89
C GLU A 225 5.21 12.40 -22.34
N GLY A 226 5.74 13.27 -23.23
CA GLY A 226 6.42 14.50 -22.81
C GLY A 226 7.86 14.32 -22.31
N TYR A 227 8.52 13.19 -22.66
CA TYR A 227 9.96 13.00 -22.43
C TYR A 227 10.83 13.71 -23.46
N LEU A 228 10.22 14.08 -24.59
CA LEU A 228 10.78 14.98 -25.60
C LEU A 228 9.83 16.15 -25.81
N GLU A 229 10.36 17.34 -26.07
CA GLU A 229 9.58 18.54 -26.38
C GLU A 229 9.26 18.67 -27.88
N SER A 230 10.17 18.15 -28.71
CA SER A 230 10.08 18.19 -30.17
C SER A 230 10.71 16.93 -30.78
N PRO A 231 10.44 16.59 -32.06
CA PRO A 231 11.15 15.54 -32.76
C PRO A 231 12.66 15.77 -32.70
N PRO A 232 13.47 14.71 -32.44
CA PRO A 232 14.92 14.87 -32.31
C PRO A 232 15.56 15.34 -33.61
N ALA A 233 16.58 16.20 -33.48
CA ALA A 233 17.35 16.66 -34.62
C ALA A 233 18.25 15.52 -35.18
N GLY A 234 18.47 15.52 -36.48
CA GLY A 234 19.38 14.59 -37.14
C GLY A 234 18.70 13.52 -37.98
N PRO A 235 19.46 12.47 -38.43
CA PRO A 235 18.90 11.40 -39.23
C PRO A 235 17.83 10.60 -38.48
N GLU A 236 16.70 10.35 -39.13
CA GLU A 236 15.48 9.77 -38.52
C GLU A 236 15.71 8.42 -37.79
N LYS A 237 16.68 7.64 -38.26
CA LYS A 237 16.99 6.31 -37.69
C LYS A 237 18.17 6.29 -36.73
N THR A 238 18.79 7.45 -36.47
CA THR A 238 19.95 7.54 -35.57
C THR A 238 19.50 7.71 -34.14
N TYR A 239 19.91 6.84 -33.23
CA TYR A 239 19.71 6.96 -31.80
C TYR A 239 20.69 7.99 -31.22
N GLY A 240 20.39 9.27 -31.43
CA GLY A 240 21.23 10.39 -31.01
C GLY A 240 21.19 10.68 -29.51
N GLU A 241 22.02 11.65 -29.09
CA GLU A 241 22.22 12.01 -27.67
C GLU A 241 20.92 12.54 -27.01
N GLU A 242 20.17 13.42 -27.70
CA GLU A 242 18.91 13.97 -27.21
C GLU A 242 17.90 12.85 -26.87
N LEU A 243 17.75 11.88 -27.79
CA LEU A 243 16.86 10.74 -27.59
C LEU A 243 17.37 9.82 -26.48
N SER A 244 18.71 9.67 -26.34
CA SER A 244 19.31 8.92 -25.23
C SER A 244 18.97 9.54 -23.87
N HIS A 245 19.09 10.85 -23.73
CA HIS A 245 18.72 11.56 -22.49
C HIS A 245 17.23 11.43 -22.17
N ALA A 246 16.37 11.49 -23.18
CA ALA A 246 14.93 11.25 -23.01
C ALA A 246 14.65 9.81 -22.53
N VAL A 247 15.35 8.81 -23.06
CA VAL A 247 15.26 7.43 -22.59
C VAL A 247 15.77 7.28 -21.16
N GLU A 248 16.88 7.90 -20.80
CA GLU A 248 17.36 7.90 -19.41
C GLU A 248 16.36 8.53 -18.44
N HIS A 249 15.68 9.62 -18.86
CA HIS A 249 14.62 10.23 -18.07
C HIS A 249 13.44 9.27 -17.92
N PHE A 250 12.99 8.65 -19.01
CA PHE A 250 11.97 7.61 -18.98
C PHE A 250 12.36 6.46 -18.03
N GLN A 251 13.59 5.96 -18.14
CA GLN A 251 14.09 4.87 -17.29
C GLN A 251 14.07 5.25 -15.80
N ARG A 252 14.52 6.47 -15.44
CA ARG A 252 14.47 6.99 -14.07
C ARG A 252 13.04 7.02 -13.52
N SER A 253 12.10 7.58 -14.30
CA SER A 253 10.70 7.69 -13.90
C SER A 253 9.96 6.33 -13.86
N HIS A 254 10.57 5.26 -14.40
CA HIS A 254 10.03 3.90 -14.43
C HIS A 254 10.83 2.90 -13.56
N SER A 255 11.65 3.39 -12.62
CA SER A 255 12.46 2.56 -11.71
C SER A 255 13.36 1.55 -12.43
N LEU A 256 13.78 1.86 -13.65
CA LEU A 256 14.70 1.09 -14.48
C LEU A 256 16.15 1.57 -14.30
N GLN A 257 17.12 0.84 -14.88
CA GLN A 257 18.49 1.32 -15.00
C GLN A 257 18.54 2.46 -16.02
N ALA A 258 18.93 3.66 -15.57
CA ALA A 258 18.98 4.86 -16.39
C ALA A 258 20.34 4.98 -17.09
N ASP A 259 20.54 4.23 -18.16
CA ASP A 259 21.78 4.16 -18.96
C ASP A 259 21.56 4.47 -20.46
N GLY A 260 20.35 4.88 -20.83
CA GLY A 260 19.97 5.13 -22.21
C GLY A 260 19.94 3.87 -23.09
N VAL A 261 20.18 2.68 -22.56
CA VAL A 261 20.16 1.44 -23.34
C VAL A 261 18.76 0.84 -23.33
N ILE A 262 18.21 0.56 -24.52
CA ILE A 262 16.92 -0.11 -24.63
C ILE A 262 17.15 -1.60 -24.70
N GLY A 263 17.05 -2.24 -23.55
CA GLY A 263 16.98 -3.68 -23.38
C GLY A 263 15.54 -4.18 -23.21
N PRO A 264 15.36 -5.49 -22.94
CA PRO A 264 14.02 -6.11 -22.81
C PRO A 264 13.15 -5.40 -21.76
N GLY A 265 13.67 -5.07 -20.57
CA GLY A 265 12.91 -4.40 -19.53
C GLY A 265 12.45 -2.99 -19.91
N THR A 266 13.34 -2.17 -20.51
CA THR A 266 12.98 -0.84 -21.01
C THR A 266 11.94 -0.94 -22.13
N LEU A 267 12.10 -1.89 -23.04
CA LEU A 267 11.16 -2.09 -24.14
C LEU A 267 9.77 -2.52 -23.65
N THR A 268 9.71 -3.38 -22.64
CA THR A 268 8.45 -3.79 -22.02
C THR A 268 7.70 -2.57 -21.45
N GLU A 269 8.39 -1.72 -20.70
CA GLU A 269 7.78 -0.52 -20.11
C GLU A 269 7.37 0.52 -21.18
N LEU A 270 8.17 0.72 -22.23
CA LEU A 270 7.83 1.59 -23.36
C LEU A 270 6.57 1.11 -24.10
N ASN A 271 6.33 -0.19 -24.16
CA ASN A 271 5.20 -0.79 -24.87
C ASN A 271 3.92 -0.91 -24.02
N ILE A 272 3.92 -0.51 -22.75
CA ILE A 272 2.68 -0.46 -21.98
C ILE A 272 1.76 0.62 -22.57
N SER A 273 0.53 0.23 -22.93
CA SER A 273 -0.42 1.12 -23.57
C SER A 273 -0.94 2.22 -22.61
N PRO A 274 -1.41 3.37 -23.13
CA PRO A 274 -2.02 4.42 -22.31
C PRO A 274 -3.19 3.92 -21.47
N ALA A 275 -3.98 3.00 -22.02
CA ALA A 275 -5.09 2.39 -21.30
C ALA A 275 -4.61 1.59 -20.08
N LEU A 276 -3.55 0.78 -20.26
CA LEU A 276 -2.94 0.03 -19.16
C LEU A 276 -2.28 0.94 -18.13
N ARG A 277 -1.62 2.04 -18.54
CA ARG A 277 -1.09 3.05 -17.60
C ARG A 277 -2.21 3.67 -16.75
N ARG A 278 -3.36 3.98 -17.37
CA ARG A 278 -4.54 4.47 -16.64
C ARG A 278 -5.06 3.42 -15.64
N GLU A 279 -5.14 2.16 -16.04
CA GLU A 279 -5.50 1.07 -15.14
C GLU A 279 -4.47 0.86 -14.01
N GLN A 280 -3.20 1.06 -14.26
CA GLN A 280 -2.14 1.00 -13.25
C GLN A 280 -2.34 2.06 -12.15
N LEU A 281 -2.75 3.30 -12.52
CA LEU A 281 -3.13 4.31 -11.52
C LEU A 281 -4.33 3.82 -10.69
N ARG A 282 -5.37 3.27 -11.34
CA ARG A 282 -6.57 2.77 -10.68
C ARG A 282 -6.29 1.64 -9.68
N ILE A 283 -5.45 0.69 -10.05
CA ILE A 283 -5.02 -0.40 -9.16
C ILE A 283 -4.32 0.16 -7.92
N ASN A 284 -3.47 1.16 -8.08
CA ASN A 284 -2.72 1.73 -6.97
C ASN A 284 -3.57 2.63 -6.05
N LEU A 285 -4.67 3.21 -6.56
CA LEU A 285 -5.69 3.81 -5.69
C LEU A 285 -6.31 2.77 -4.75
N GLU A 286 -6.56 1.55 -5.25
CA GLU A 286 -7.03 0.44 -4.40
C GLU A 286 -6.00 0.07 -3.34
N ARG A 287 -4.72 -0.08 -3.72
CA ARG A 287 -3.62 -0.38 -2.78
C ARG A 287 -3.47 0.69 -1.70
N PHE A 288 -3.58 1.96 -2.06
CA PHE A 288 -3.45 3.03 -1.07
C PHE A 288 -4.63 3.10 -0.09
N ARG A 289 -5.83 2.60 -0.44
CA ARG A 289 -6.91 2.42 0.53
C ARG A 289 -6.55 1.37 1.57
N TRP A 290 -5.89 0.28 1.17
CA TRP A 290 -5.43 -0.74 2.10
C TRP A 290 -4.30 -0.26 3.01
N LEU A 291 -3.34 0.47 2.43
CA LEU A 291 -2.13 0.89 3.13
C LEU A 291 -2.31 2.12 4.03
N ALA A 292 -3.24 3.01 3.68
CA ALA A 292 -3.39 4.29 4.39
C ALA A 292 -3.61 4.17 5.90
N PRO A 293 -4.40 3.21 6.41
CA PRO A 293 -4.56 3.02 7.85
C PRO A 293 -3.28 2.58 8.57
N ASP A 294 -2.33 2.03 7.83
CA ASP A 294 -1.08 1.47 8.36
C ASP A 294 0.11 2.42 8.21
N LEU A 295 -0.06 3.53 7.48
CA LEU A 295 0.96 4.55 7.33
C LEU A 295 1.09 5.37 8.62
N ALA A 296 2.26 5.28 9.24
CA ALA A 296 2.58 6.10 10.42
C ALA A 296 3.13 7.47 9.98
N PRO A 297 2.85 8.56 10.72
CA PRO A 297 3.44 9.87 10.45
C PRO A 297 4.96 9.88 10.69
N GLU A 298 5.45 8.97 11.52
CA GLU A 298 6.86 8.74 11.83
C GLU A 298 7.25 7.32 11.47
N GLY A 299 8.38 7.14 10.78
CA GLY A 299 8.92 5.79 10.54
C GLY A 299 9.47 5.57 9.14
N VAL A 300 9.57 4.31 8.81
CA VAL A 300 10.17 3.81 7.56
C VAL A 300 9.09 3.19 6.68
N LEU A 301 9.00 3.68 5.46
CA LEU A 301 8.11 3.15 4.43
C LEU A 301 8.96 2.57 3.29
N VAL A 302 8.72 1.29 2.96
CA VAL A 302 9.38 0.58 1.88
C VAL A 302 8.39 0.30 0.77
N ASN A 303 8.65 0.82 -0.43
CA ASN A 303 8.00 0.38 -1.66
C ASN A 303 8.81 -0.76 -2.28
N VAL A 304 8.30 -1.97 -2.18
CA VAL A 304 8.99 -3.17 -2.69
C VAL A 304 9.06 -3.15 -4.22
N ALA A 305 7.98 -2.76 -4.94
CA ALA A 305 7.98 -2.73 -6.40
C ALA A 305 9.03 -1.75 -6.97
N ALA A 306 9.12 -0.54 -6.40
CA ALA A 306 10.09 0.48 -6.80
C ALA A 306 11.50 0.22 -6.24
N ALA A 307 11.64 -0.73 -5.31
CA ALA A 307 12.86 -0.94 -4.51
C ALA A 307 13.37 0.38 -3.92
N GLN A 308 12.50 1.08 -3.20
CA GLN A 308 12.73 2.40 -2.60
C GLN A 308 12.32 2.40 -1.12
N LEU A 309 13.11 3.09 -0.30
CA LEU A 309 12.79 3.37 1.11
C LEU A 309 12.64 4.86 1.31
N SER A 310 11.64 5.26 2.08
CA SER A 310 11.43 6.64 2.52
C SER A 310 11.36 6.68 4.05
N VAL A 311 11.99 7.67 4.66
CA VAL A 311 11.84 7.99 6.08
C VAL A 311 10.86 9.14 6.19
N TYR A 312 9.85 8.97 7.04
CA TYR A 312 8.80 9.96 7.29
C TYR A 312 9.00 10.62 8.66
N HIS A 313 8.77 11.92 8.68
CA HIS A 313 8.69 12.74 9.89
C HIS A 313 7.52 13.72 9.72
N ASP A 314 6.64 13.83 10.73
CA ASP A 314 5.42 14.65 10.69
C ASP A 314 4.54 14.38 9.44
N GLY A 315 4.46 13.13 9.00
CA GLY A 315 3.67 12.72 7.84
C GLY A 315 4.26 13.08 6.47
N ALA A 316 5.46 13.65 6.42
CA ALA A 316 6.16 14.00 5.20
C ALA A 316 7.46 13.18 5.02
N PRO A 317 7.83 12.80 3.78
CA PRO A 317 9.10 12.13 3.53
C PRO A 317 10.26 13.13 3.69
N VAL A 318 11.17 12.84 4.62
CA VAL A 318 12.37 13.67 4.87
C VAL A 318 13.61 13.13 4.17
N TRP A 319 13.62 11.86 3.78
CA TRP A 319 14.72 11.24 3.06
C TRP A 319 14.28 10.00 2.31
N GLN A 320 14.95 9.72 1.19
CA GLN A 320 14.71 8.54 0.35
C GLN A 320 16.02 7.91 -0.09
N THR A 321 16.01 6.59 -0.26
CA THR A 321 17.14 5.82 -0.78
C THR A 321 16.71 4.61 -1.59
N ARG A 322 17.64 4.12 -2.41
CA ARG A 322 17.45 2.91 -3.21
C ARG A 322 17.63 1.66 -2.36
N LEU A 323 16.91 0.62 -2.75
CA LEU A 323 16.98 -0.69 -2.13
C LEU A 323 17.31 -1.77 -3.15
N GLN A 324 17.70 -2.96 -2.64
CA GLN A 324 17.60 -4.21 -3.40
C GLN A 324 16.65 -5.12 -2.63
N VAL A 325 15.62 -5.60 -3.31
CA VAL A 325 14.54 -6.44 -2.75
C VAL A 325 14.65 -7.88 -3.27
N GLY A 326 13.79 -8.75 -2.77
CA GLY A 326 13.72 -10.14 -3.21
C GLY A 326 13.37 -10.26 -4.69
N ARG A 327 13.95 -11.26 -5.36
CA ARG A 327 13.57 -11.62 -6.72
C ARG A 327 12.21 -12.33 -6.74
N ALA A 328 11.63 -12.51 -7.92
CA ALA A 328 10.25 -13.00 -8.07
C ALA A 328 9.99 -14.39 -7.47
N ASP A 329 10.99 -15.27 -7.46
CA ASP A 329 10.95 -16.61 -6.87
C ASP A 329 11.22 -16.63 -5.35
N ARG A 330 11.75 -15.51 -4.80
CA ARG A 330 12.05 -15.32 -3.36
C ARG A 330 11.65 -13.92 -2.93
N GLN A 331 10.34 -13.65 -2.96
CA GLN A 331 9.78 -12.33 -2.76
C GLN A 331 10.06 -11.75 -1.37
N THR A 332 10.24 -10.44 -1.29
CA THR A 332 10.18 -9.70 -0.03
C THR A 332 8.73 -9.68 0.46
N PRO A 333 8.43 -10.19 1.67
CA PRO A 333 7.07 -10.20 2.19
C PRO A 333 6.56 -8.79 2.50
N LEU A 334 5.26 -8.58 2.34
CA LEU A 334 4.60 -7.37 2.80
C LEU A 334 4.31 -7.48 4.29
N LEU A 335 4.72 -6.48 5.06
CA LEU A 335 4.59 -6.55 6.51
C LEU A 335 4.59 -5.16 7.18
N LYS A 336 3.95 -5.09 8.34
CA LYS A 336 3.99 -3.97 9.28
C LYS A 336 4.62 -4.42 10.59
N SER A 337 5.63 -3.70 11.05
CA SER A 337 6.37 -4.02 12.25
C SER A 337 7.01 -2.76 12.86
N ARG A 338 7.99 -2.94 13.74
CA ARG A 338 8.80 -1.85 14.31
C ARG A 338 10.27 -2.27 14.35
N VAL A 339 11.16 -1.42 13.88
CA VAL A 339 12.61 -1.60 14.09
C VAL A 339 12.89 -1.47 15.58
N THR A 340 13.41 -2.52 16.18
CA THR A 340 13.62 -2.61 17.64
C THR A 340 15.09 -2.66 18.03
N ARG A 341 15.96 -3.12 17.13
CA ARG A 341 17.39 -3.28 17.41
C ARG A 341 18.23 -3.22 16.13
N LEU A 342 19.50 -2.91 16.33
CA LEU A 342 20.55 -2.96 15.33
C LEU A 342 21.52 -4.09 15.67
N THR A 343 21.98 -4.82 14.66
CA THR A 343 23.17 -5.67 14.78
C THR A 343 24.31 -4.96 14.06
N LEU A 344 25.34 -4.56 14.77
CA LEU A 344 26.52 -3.85 14.28
C LEU A 344 27.64 -4.86 14.04
N ASN A 345 28.40 -4.71 12.94
CA ASN A 345 29.39 -5.68 12.50
C ASN A 345 28.86 -7.13 12.55
N PRO A 346 27.76 -7.42 11.82
CA PRO A 346 27.07 -8.72 11.95
C PRO A 346 27.92 -9.89 11.47
N THR A 347 27.83 -11.02 12.15
CA THR A 347 28.14 -12.32 11.55
C THR A 347 26.97 -12.76 10.68
N TRP A 348 27.22 -13.52 9.63
CA TRP A 348 26.18 -14.07 8.76
C TRP A 348 26.13 -15.57 8.82
N THR A 349 25.11 -16.13 9.44
CA THR A 349 24.78 -17.55 9.34
C THR A 349 23.91 -17.75 8.11
N VAL A 350 24.31 -18.67 7.22
CA VAL A 350 23.60 -18.92 5.95
C VAL A 350 22.22 -19.52 6.24
N PRO A 351 21.13 -18.87 5.79
CA PRO A 351 19.79 -19.44 5.94
C PRO A 351 19.64 -20.80 5.24
N PRO A 352 18.79 -21.72 5.76
CA PRO A 352 18.63 -23.06 5.19
C PRO A 352 18.28 -23.09 3.70
N THR A 353 17.44 -22.18 3.23
CA THR A 353 17.09 -22.08 1.80
C THR A 353 18.28 -21.68 0.95
N ILE A 354 19.06 -20.66 1.36
CA ILE A 354 20.28 -20.23 0.67
C ILE A 354 21.35 -21.33 0.75
N MET A 355 21.44 -22.03 1.87
CA MET A 355 22.33 -23.18 2.01
C MET A 355 22.03 -24.23 0.94
N ARG A 356 20.79 -24.68 0.88
CA ARG A 356 20.35 -25.75 -0.02
C ARG A 356 20.41 -25.37 -1.51
N GLU A 357 19.95 -24.17 -1.84
CA GLU A 357 19.69 -23.78 -3.24
C GLU A 357 20.87 -23.03 -3.88
N ASP A 358 21.68 -22.32 -3.09
CA ASP A 358 22.77 -21.51 -3.61
C ASP A 358 24.15 -22.05 -3.19
N LYS A 359 24.35 -22.42 -1.91
CA LYS A 359 25.68 -22.73 -1.39
C LYS A 359 26.12 -24.16 -1.67
N LEU A 360 25.29 -25.15 -1.38
CA LEU A 360 25.62 -26.55 -1.63
C LEU A 360 25.97 -26.84 -3.09
N PRO A 361 25.20 -26.38 -4.09
CA PRO A 361 25.59 -26.55 -5.50
C PRO A 361 26.94 -25.92 -5.82
N ALA A 362 27.21 -24.71 -5.31
CA ALA A 362 28.48 -24.02 -5.55
C ALA A 362 29.68 -24.73 -4.88
N ILE A 363 29.50 -25.25 -3.66
CA ILE A 363 30.54 -26.00 -2.93
C ILE A 363 30.87 -27.30 -3.67
N ARG A 364 29.87 -28.02 -4.17
CA ARG A 364 30.07 -29.27 -4.94
C ARG A 364 30.84 -29.04 -6.24
N GLN A 365 30.60 -27.91 -6.90
CA GLN A 365 31.28 -27.55 -8.14
C GLN A 365 32.71 -27.01 -7.91
N ASN A 366 32.94 -26.37 -6.77
CA ASN A 366 34.22 -25.73 -6.47
C ASN A 366 34.66 -26.00 -5.01
N PRO A 367 35.59 -26.91 -4.79
CA PRO A 367 36.11 -27.24 -3.43
C PRO A 367 36.73 -26.05 -2.70
N THR A 368 37.20 -25.01 -3.40
CA THR A 368 37.77 -23.81 -2.79
C THR A 368 36.73 -22.74 -2.46
N TYR A 369 35.46 -22.96 -2.75
CA TYR A 369 34.38 -22.00 -2.56
C TYR A 369 34.28 -21.48 -1.13
N LEU A 370 34.41 -22.39 -0.13
CA LEU A 370 34.31 -22.01 1.28
C LEU A 370 35.42 -21.02 1.68
N SER A 371 36.66 -21.29 1.31
CA SER A 371 37.80 -20.42 1.61
C SER A 371 37.72 -19.10 0.86
N GLN A 372 37.31 -19.12 -0.42
CA GLN A 372 37.09 -17.91 -1.23
C GLN A 372 36.03 -17.00 -0.62
N GLN A 373 34.99 -17.56 -0.03
CA GLN A 373 33.89 -16.83 0.59
C GLN A 373 34.09 -16.60 2.11
N ASN A 374 35.22 -17.04 2.71
CA ASN A 374 35.46 -16.99 4.16
C ASN A 374 34.30 -17.65 4.97
N LEU A 375 33.81 -18.77 4.50
CA LEU A 375 32.74 -19.50 5.16
C LEU A 375 33.34 -20.55 6.08
N GLN A 376 32.98 -20.52 7.37
CA GLN A 376 33.26 -21.53 8.36
C GLN A 376 32.14 -22.57 8.36
N ILE A 377 32.48 -23.82 8.60
CA ILE A 377 31.52 -24.90 8.81
C ILE A 377 31.38 -25.11 10.29
N LEU A 378 30.16 -25.13 10.79
CA LEU A 378 29.88 -25.35 12.21
C LEU A 378 28.88 -26.51 12.35
N ASP A 379 29.00 -27.26 13.46
CA ASP A 379 27.94 -28.18 13.88
C ASP A 379 26.71 -27.45 14.46
N SER A 380 25.72 -28.21 14.91
CA SER A 380 24.52 -27.65 15.55
C SER A 380 24.77 -26.94 16.88
N GLU A 381 25.93 -27.20 17.52
CA GLU A 381 26.35 -26.57 18.78
C GLU A 381 27.23 -25.33 18.55
N GLY A 382 27.66 -25.12 17.29
CA GLY A 382 28.47 -23.97 16.89
C GLY A 382 29.98 -24.24 16.92
N HIS A 383 30.42 -25.49 17.03
CA HIS A 383 31.83 -25.86 16.97
C HIS A 383 32.31 -25.98 15.52
N PRO A 384 33.53 -25.54 15.21
CA PRO A 384 34.09 -25.65 13.88
C PRO A 384 34.29 -27.10 13.43
N LEU A 385 33.94 -27.36 12.17
CA LEU A 385 34.17 -28.62 11.49
C LEU A 385 35.16 -28.47 10.34
N ALA A 386 35.98 -29.48 10.08
CA ALA A 386 36.85 -29.51 8.91
C ALA A 386 36.06 -29.85 7.65
N ALA A 387 36.35 -29.15 6.53
CA ALA A 387 35.63 -29.33 5.29
C ALA A 387 35.77 -30.74 4.70
N GLU A 388 36.93 -31.39 4.96
CA GLU A 388 37.26 -32.73 4.53
C GLU A 388 36.46 -33.82 5.27
N ALA A 389 35.90 -33.49 6.43
CA ALA A 389 35.05 -34.39 7.22
C ALA A 389 33.58 -34.40 6.75
N ILE A 390 33.21 -33.54 5.82
CA ILE A 390 31.81 -33.35 5.38
C ILE A 390 31.55 -34.08 4.07
N ASP A 391 30.55 -34.96 4.06
CA ASP A 391 29.96 -35.48 2.82
C ASP A 391 29.05 -34.41 2.22
N TRP A 392 29.53 -33.68 1.20
CA TRP A 392 28.80 -32.60 0.56
C TRP A 392 27.56 -33.04 -0.24
N GLU A 393 27.42 -34.35 -0.50
CA GLU A 393 26.16 -34.89 -1.06
C GLU A 393 25.10 -35.03 0.05
N ARG A 394 25.53 -35.29 1.28
CA ARG A 394 24.67 -35.46 2.47
C ARG A 394 25.27 -34.75 3.69
N PRO A 395 25.34 -33.41 3.65
CA PRO A 395 26.10 -32.64 4.63
C PRO A 395 25.57 -32.74 6.08
N GLY A 396 24.41 -33.36 6.28
CA GLY A 396 23.83 -33.50 7.61
C GLY A 396 23.36 -32.13 8.18
N ASN A 397 23.38 -32.04 9.52
CA ASN A 397 22.93 -30.86 10.23
C ASN A 397 24.10 -29.91 10.53
N ILE A 398 24.63 -29.27 9.47
CA ILE A 398 25.72 -28.30 9.59
C ILE A 398 25.20 -26.87 9.32
N MET A 399 25.93 -25.89 9.80
CA MET A 399 25.74 -24.47 9.53
C MET A 399 26.97 -23.90 8.81
N LEU A 400 26.71 -23.01 7.81
CA LEU A 400 27.76 -22.17 7.26
C LEU A 400 27.66 -20.77 7.88
N ARG A 401 28.80 -20.23 8.31
CA ARG A 401 28.88 -18.92 8.95
C ARG A 401 30.01 -18.10 8.37
N GLN A 402 29.78 -16.81 8.22
CA GLN A 402 30.78 -15.82 7.84
C GLN A 402 30.90 -14.77 8.95
N ASP A 403 32.13 -14.47 9.36
CA ASP A 403 32.39 -13.44 10.36
C ASP A 403 32.16 -12.03 9.82
N ALA A 404 32.10 -11.06 10.73
CA ALA A 404 32.06 -9.65 10.39
C ALA A 404 33.24 -9.26 9.49
N GLY A 405 33.02 -8.39 8.51
CA GLY A 405 34.07 -7.92 7.63
C GLY A 405 33.57 -7.43 6.27
N PRO A 406 34.49 -6.91 5.44
CA PRO A 406 34.12 -6.21 4.19
C PRO A 406 33.47 -7.11 3.12
N ARG A 407 33.62 -8.42 3.23
CA ARG A 407 33.01 -9.41 2.32
C ARG A 407 31.72 -10.03 2.87
N ASN A 408 31.33 -9.69 4.12
CA ASN A 408 30.09 -10.19 4.69
C ASN A 408 28.89 -9.60 3.92
N PRO A 409 27.95 -10.44 3.43
CA PRO A 409 26.79 -9.97 2.64
C PRO A 409 25.84 -9.07 3.42
N LEU A 410 25.90 -9.06 4.76
CA LEU A 410 25.12 -8.17 5.62
C LEU A 410 25.80 -6.80 5.84
N GLY A 411 27.04 -6.60 5.35
CA GLY A 411 27.80 -5.37 5.51
C GLY A 411 28.07 -5.02 6.98
N LYS A 412 27.96 -3.73 7.31
CA LYS A 412 28.28 -3.19 8.63
C LYS A 412 27.12 -3.18 9.62
N ILE A 413 25.88 -3.22 9.14
CA ILE A 413 24.69 -3.02 9.99
C ILE A 413 23.49 -3.77 9.47
N VAL A 414 22.71 -4.31 10.42
CA VAL A 414 21.38 -4.89 10.20
C VAL A 414 20.37 -4.18 11.10
N LEU A 415 19.26 -3.72 10.53
CA LEU A 415 18.12 -3.17 11.26
C LEU A 415 17.06 -4.28 11.40
N ARG A 416 16.80 -4.69 12.63
CA ARG A 416 15.93 -5.83 12.92
C ARG A 416 14.57 -5.39 13.43
N PHE A 417 13.55 -6.07 12.92
CA PHE A 417 12.15 -5.93 13.34
C PHE A 417 11.50 -7.31 13.45
N PRO A 418 10.62 -7.55 14.45
CA PRO A 418 9.91 -8.80 14.61
C PRO A 418 9.10 -9.18 13.37
N ASN A 419 9.31 -10.38 12.85
CA ASN A 419 8.50 -10.98 11.79
C ASN A 419 8.80 -12.49 11.68
N PRO A 420 7.88 -13.35 11.15
CA PRO A 420 8.09 -14.79 11.02
C PRO A 420 8.93 -15.19 9.79
N PHE A 421 9.25 -14.24 8.90
CA PHE A 421 9.91 -14.49 7.62
C PHE A 421 11.43 -14.40 7.69
N SER A 422 11.98 -14.03 8.85
CA SER A 422 13.42 -13.76 9.02
C SER A 422 13.96 -12.69 8.08
N VAL A 423 13.13 -11.68 7.74
CA VAL A 423 13.49 -10.55 6.88
C VAL A 423 13.94 -9.37 7.73
N TYR A 424 14.91 -8.63 7.23
CA TYR A 424 15.46 -7.42 7.86
C TYR A 424 16.01 -6.47 6.82
N LEU A 425 16.23 -5.20 7.20
CA LEU A 425 17.01 -4.25 6.40
C LEU A 425 18.49 -4.42 6.73
N HIS A 426 19.38 -4.36 5.73
CA HIS A 426 20.81 -4.52 6.00
C HIS A 426 21.70 -3.81 4.96
N ASP A 427 22.94 -3.59 5.33
CA ASP A 427 24.02 -3.16 4.45
C ASP A 427 24.42 -4.28 3.47
N THR A 428 25.25 -3.95 2.49
CA THR A 428 25.78 -4.93 1.53
C THR A 428 27.07 -4.42 0.89
N PRO A 429 28.06 -5.30 0.60
CA PRO A 429 29.20 -4.96 -0.24
C PRO A 429 28.82 -4.83 -1.73
N SER A 430 27.65 -5.29 -2.17
CA SER A 430 27.19 -5.28 -3.57
C SER A 430 26.65 -3.90 -3.98
N GLN A 431 27.38 -2.83 -3.68
CA GLN A 431 26.98 -1.45 -3.93
C GLN A 431 26.68 -1.13 -5.42
N PRO A 432 27.42 -1.68 -6.42
CA PRO A 432 27.14 -1.38 -7.83
C PRO A 432 25.73 -1.83 -8.29
N LEU A 433 25.10 -2.77 -7.60
CA LEU A 433 23.74 -3.24 -7.95
C LEU A 433 22.66 -2.20 -7.66
N PHE A 434 22.91 -1.18 -6.84
CA PHE A 434 21.97 -0.08 -6.65
C PHE A 434 21.78 0.79 -7.88
N ALA A 435 22.77 0.82 -8.79
CA ALA A 435 22.66 1.52 -10.08
C ALA A 435 21.84 0.73 -11.12
N LYS A 436 21.55 -0.55 -10.88
CA LYS A 436 20.75 -1.40 -11.76
C LYS A 436 19.26 -1.17 -11.56
N GLY A 437 18.44 -1.69 -12.47
CA GLY A 437 16.98 -1.71 -12.39
C GLY A 437 16.36 -2.75 -13.32
N PRO A 438 15.28 -3.41 -12.89
CA PRO A 438 14.69 -3.38 -11.53
C PRO A 438 15.64 -4.01 -10.50
N ARG A 439 15.59 -3.54 -9.24
CA ARG A 439 16.53 -3.95 -8.18
C ARG A 439 16.04 -5.15 -7.37
N ALA A 440 15.61 -6.19 -8.04
CA ALA A 440 15.09 -7.44 -7.46
C ALA A 440 16.16 -8.53 -7.45
N PHE A 441 17.14 -8.45 -6.50
CA PHE A 441 18.35 -9.30 -6.51
C PHE A 441 18.51 -10.16 -5.26
N SER A 442 17.78 -9.88 -4.17
CA SER A 442 17.98 -10.59 -2.90
C SER A 442 17.17 -11.89 -2.81
N SER A 443 17.38 -12.62 -1.73
CA SER A 443 16.59 -13.80 -1.37
C SER A 443 15.49 -13.45 -0.33
N GLY A 444 14.91 -12.23 -0.43
CA GLY A 444 13.80 -11.77 0.40
C GLY A 444 14.16 -10.65 1.38
N CYS A 445 15.40 -10.61 1.92
CA CYS A 445 15.85 -9.49 2.75
C CYS A 445 16.04 -8.21 1.92
N VAL A 446 16.02 -7.06 2.58
CA VAL A 446 16.08 -5.75 1.94
C VAL A 446 17.46 -5.12 2.18
N ARG A 447 18.24 -4.95 1.10
CA ARG A 447 19.52 -4.25 1.16
C ARG A 447 19.31 -2.75 0.97
N VAL A 448 19.96 -1.94 1.81
CA VAL A 448 19.82 -0.48 1.82
C VAL A 448 21.10 0.14 1.29
N GLU A 449 20.99 1.12 0.38
CA GLU A 449 22.17 1.77 -0.24
C GLU A 449 22.99 2.61 0.75
N GLN A 450 22.33 3.32 1.68
CA GLN A 450 22.97 4.16 2.67
C GLN A 450 22.48 3.80 4.09
N PRO A 451 22.79 2.60 4.59
CA PRO A 451 22.18 2.09 5.83
C PRO A 451 22.68 2.82 7.09
N LEU A 452 23.89 3.40 7.06
CA LEU A 452 24.40 4.20 8.19
C LEU A 452 23.68 5.55 8.26
N HIS A 453 23.38 6.18 7.12
CA HIS A 453 22.55 7.39 7.11
C HIS A 453 21.11 7.09 7.57
N LEU A 454 20.55 5.96 7.15
CA LEU A 454 19.25 5.51 7.70
C LEU A 454 19.32 5.39 9.23
N ARG A 455 20.35 4.71 9.77
CA ARG A 455 20.58 4.64 11.23
C ARG A 455 20.58 6.02 11.88
N ASP A 456 21.28 6.98 11.27
CA ASP A 456 21.43 8.33 11.83
C ASP A 456 20.11 9.10 11.89
N LEU A 457 19.21 8.84 10.95
CA LEU A 457 17.85 9.41 10.96
C LEU A 457 16.94 8.79 12.04
N LEU A 458 17.20 7.55 12.42
CA LEU A 458 16.38 6.82 13.39
C LEU A 458 16.85 6.96 14.84
N LEU A 459 18.07 7.45 15.07
CA LEU A 459 18.72 7.53 16.37
C LEU A 459 18.91 8.96 16.86
N THR A 460 18.83 9.13 18.18
CA THR A 460 19.28 10.36 18.85
C THR A 460 20.78 10.58 18.71
N ALA A 461 21.26 11.78 18.96
CA ALA A 461 22.70 12.09 18.90
C ALA A 461 23.55 11.20 19.83
N ALA A 462 23.08 10.94 21.05
CA ALA A 462 23.78 10.06 22.00
C ALA A 462 23.84 8.60 21.52
N GLU A 463 22.75 8.11 20.95
CA GLU A 463 22.70 6.75 20.39
C GLU A 463 23.60 6.61 19.15
N ARG A 464 23.68 7.66 18.31
CA ARG A 464 24.64 7.69 17.17
C ARG A 464 26.07 7.55 17.64
N THR A 465 26.51 8.39 18.59
CA THR A 465 27.86 8.31 19.16
C THR A 465 28.14 6.90 19.71
N ARG A 466 27.21 6.33 20.48
CA ARG A 466 27.39 5.00 21.03
C ARG A 466 27.47 3.90 19.97
N THR A 467 26.64 3.98 18.94
CA THR A 467 26.69 2.99 17.85
C THR A 467 27.93 3.16 16.95
N ASP A 468 28.50 4.36 16.81
CA ASP A 468 29.77 4.61 16.12
C ASP A 468 30.94 3.96 16.87
N GLU A 469 31.01 4.08 18.21
CA GLU A 469 32.00 3.38 19.03
C GLU A 469 31.92 1.86 18.85
N LEU A 470 30.70 1.29 18.87
CA LEU A 470 30.48 -0.14 18.68
C LEU A 470 30.85 -0.60 17.26
N LEU A 471 30.57 0.20 16.24
CA LEU A 471 31.00 -0.09 14.86
C LEU A 471 32.53 -0.07 14.72
N ALA A 472 33.20 0.89 15.37
CA ALA A 472 34.66 1.03 15.33
C ALA A 472 35.40 -0.15 15.98
N SER A 473 34.76 -0.88 16.91
CA SER A 473 35.34 -2.06 17.53
C SER A 473 35.61 -3.23 16.57
N GLY A 474 34.90 -3.27 15.41
CA GLY A 474 34.96 -4.35 14.43
C GLY A 474 34.33 -5.66 14.88
N THR A 475 33.85 -5.76 16.14
CA THR A 475 33.19 -6.94 16.70
C THR A 475 31.66 -6.83 16.64
N THR A 476 30.99 -7.97 16.63
CA THR A 476 29.53 -8.01 16.55
C THR A 476 28.88 -7.52 17.84
N HIS A 477 27.98 -6.55 17.71
CA HIS A 477 27.19 -6.02 18.83
C HIS A 477 25.72 -5.95 18.48
N GLU A 478 24.87 -6.25 19.47
CA GLU A 478 23.42 -5.96 19.42
C GLU A 478 23.16 -4.66 20.18
N TYR A 479 22.48 -3.73 19.50
CA TYR A 479 22.07 -2.45 20.08
C TYR A 479 20.55 -2.31 20.03
N ARG A 480 19.88 -2.20 21.18
CA ARG A 480 18.44 -2.03 21.27
C ARG A 480 18.09 -0.55 21.17
N LEU A 481 17.15 -0.20 20.30
CA LEU A 481 16.64 1.18 20.20
C LEU A 481 15.86 1.55 21.46
N ALA A 482 16.06 2.77 21.96
CA ALA A 482 15.29 3.30 23.06
C ALA A 482 13.80 3.41 22.72
N VAL A 483 13.50 3.87 21.48
CA VAL A 483 12.15 3.95 20.95
C VAL A 483 12.07 3.11 19.66
N PRO A 484 11.23 2.06 19.62
CA PRO A 484 11.02 1.29 18.41
C PRO A 484 10.40 2.12 17.28
N VAL A 485 10.99 2.09 16.08
CA VAL A 485 10.57 2.88 14.93
C VAL A 485 9.61 2.11 14.04
N PRO A 486 8.41 2.63 13.72
CA PRO A 486 7.48 1.96 12.80
C PRO A 486 8.12 1.67 11.44
N ILE A 487 7.83 0.50 10.88
CA ILE A 487 8.23 0.12 9.52
C ILE A 487 7.08 -0.58 8.81
N LEU A 488 6.82 -0.16 7.57
CA LEU A 488 5.85 -0.77 6.66
C LEU A 488 6.53 -1.14 5.34
N LEU A 489 6.47 -2.40 4.96
CA LEU A 489 6.84 -2.90 3.65
C LEU A 489 5.56 -3.12 2.84
N GLY A 490 5.32 -2.27 1.86
CA GLY A 490 4.16 -2.34 0.97
C GLY A 490 4.57 -2.50 -0.50
N TYR A 491 3.58 -2.67 -1.37
CA TYR A 491 3.78 -2.88 -2.80
C TYR A 491 2.88 -1.94 -3.60
N TRP A 492 3.46 -1.05 -4.39
CA TRP A 492 2.72 -0.22 -5.33
C TRP A 492 3.60 0.12 -6.54
N THR A 493 2.96 0.14 -7.71
CA THR A 493 3.64 0.26 -9.01
C THR A 493 3.53 1.65 -9.63
N VAL A 494 2.86 2.59 -8.98
CA VAL A 494 2.86 4.00 -9.36
C VAL A 494 2.63 4.90 -8.15
N GLN A 495 3.29 6.04 -8.14
CA GLN A 495 3.10 7.13 -7.17
C GLN A 495 3.32 8.47 -7.85
N VAL A 496 2.99 9.56 -7.17
CA VAL A 496 3.25 10.93 -7.62
C VAL A 496 4.35 11.50 -6.73
N ASP A 497 5.35 12.12 -7.33
CA ASP A 497 6.42 12.81 -6.59
C ASP A 497 6.02 14.22 -6.14
N SER A 498 6.92 14.92 -5.47
CA SER A 498 6.70 16.28 -4.96
C SER A 498 6.53 17.33 -6.06
N SER A 499 6.95 17.05 -7.29
CA SER A 499 6.74 17.92 -8.45
C SER A 499 5.40 17.70 -9.14
N GLY A 500 4.66 16.64 -8.77
CA GLY A 500 3.43 16.21 -9.42
C GLY A 500 3.66 15.23 -10.57
N ALA A 501 4.90 14.78 -10.81
CA ALA A 501 5.21 13.81 -11.85
C ALA A 501 4.86 12.38 -11.42
N LEU A 502 4.37 11.59 -12.38
CA LEU A 502 4.09 10.17 -12.17
C LEU A 502 5.39 9.37 -12.20
N LEU A 503 5.65 8.62 -11.15
CA LEU A 503 6.74 7.67 -11.03
C LEU A 503 6.17 6.25 -11.06
N TYR A 504 6.64 5.46 -12.01
CA TYR A 504 6.23 4.07 -12.21
C TYR A 504 7.29 3.10 -11.70
N ALA A 505 6.85 1.90 -11.39
CA ALA A 505 7.73 0.77 -11.11
C ALA A 505 7.23 -0.46 -11.87
N PRO A 506 8.13 -1.31 -12.39
CA PRO A 506 7.76 -2.59 -12.95
C PRO A 506 7.03 -3.45 -11.91
N ASP A 507 6.04 -4.21 -12.36
CA ASP A 507 5.35 -5.19 -11.51
C ASP A 507 6.21 -6.45 -11.36
N ILE A 508 7.25 -6.35 -10.54
CA ILE A 508 8.29 -7.39 -10.39
C ILE A 508 7.78 -8.72 -9.83
N TYR A 509 6.59 -8.71 -9.20
CA TYR A 509 5.97 -9.91 -8.62
C TYR A 509 4.68 -10.35 -9.34
N GLY A 510 4.22 -9.60 -10.35
CA GLY A 510 3.05 -9.95 -11.14
C GLY A 510 1.72 -9.79 -10.40
N HIS A 511 1.61 -8.83 -9.49
CA HIS A 511 0.39 -8.59 -8.72
C HIS A 511 -0.67 -7.77 -9.47
N ASP A 512 -0.25 -6.86 -10.36
CA ASP A 512 -1.15 -5.93 -11.07
C ASP A 512 -2.22 -6.64 -11.90
N PRO A 513 -1.93 -7.70 -12.69
CA PRO A 513 -2.94 -8.38 -13.49
C PRO A 513 -4.07 -9.01 -12.67
N LEU A 514 -3.74 -9.54 -11.49
CA LEU A 514 -4.74 -10.15 -10.60
C LEU A 514 -5.71 -9.10 -10.05
N LEU A 515 -5.19 -7.94 -9.61
CA LEU A 515 -5.99 -6.82 -9.14
C LEU A 515 -6.83 -6.21 -10.25
N LEU A 516 -6.24 -6.02 -11.44
CA LEU A 516 -6.94 -5.49 -12.60
C LEU A 516 -8.14 -6.36 -12.97
N LYS A 517 -7.96 -7.68 -13.05
CA LYS A 517 -9.05 -8.63 -13.30
C LYS A 517 -10.14 -8.54 -12.23
N ALA A 518 -9.77 -8.50 -10.94
CA ALA A 518 -10.72 -8.42 -9.84
C ALA A 518 -11.48 -7.09 -9.80
N LEU A 519 -10.85 -6.00 -10.22
CA LEU A 519 -11.49 -4.69 -10.36
C LEU A 519 -12.38 -4.58 -11.62
N GLY A 520 -12.45 -5.63 -12.46
CA GLY A 520 -13.27 -5.64 -13.68
C GLY A 520 -12.64 -4.90 -14.85
N GLY A 521 -11.31 -4.73 -14.87
CA GLY A 521 -10.56 -4.18 -16.00
C GLY A 521 -10.31 -5.24 -17.08
N ALA A 522 -10.12 -4.80 -18.33
CA ALA A 522 -9.73 -5.67 -19.43
C ALA A 522 -8.28 -6.14 -19.24
N THR A 523 -8.08 -7.44 -19.12
CA THR A 523 -6.77 -8.08 -19.05
C THR A 523 -6.15 -8.18 -20.45
N SER A 524 -5.69 -7.07 -21.03
CA SER A 524 -4.71 -7.16 -22.10
C SER A 524 -3.33 -7.21 -21.44
N THR A 525 -2.63 -8.29 -21.65
CA THR A 525 -1.29 -8.66 -21.18
C THR A 525 -0.44 -7.54 -20.55
N LEU A 526 -0.56 -7.36 -19.22
CA LEU A 526 0.55 -6.87 -18.43
C LEU A 526 1.57 -8.02 -18.39
N SER A 527 2.61 -7.92 -19.23
CA SER A 527 3.67 -8.91 -19.26
C SER A 527 4.51 -8.78 -17.99
N THR A 528 4.64 -9.87 -17.25
CA THR A 528 5.61 -9.96 -16.16
C THR A 528 7.01 -9.85 -16.73
N VAL A 529 7.77 -8.85 -16.30
CA VAL A 529 9.21 -8.78 -16.59
C VAL A 529 9.88 -9.87 -15.77
N ARG A 530 10.25 -10.99 -16.43
CA ARG A 530 11.23 -11.91 -15.86
C ARG A 530 12.57 -11.21 -15.89
N ALA A 531 13.15 -10.97 -14.72
CA ALA A 531 14.56 -10.62 -14.60
C ALA A 531 15.35 -11.91 -14.86
N ASP A 532 15.93 -12.03 -16.07
CA ASP A 532 16.97 -13.01 -16.38
C ASP A 532 18.32 -12.56 -15.83
#